data_baad8945576fe9b20a7fa3b26ec43bb4
#
_entry.id   baad8945576fe9b20a7fa3b26ec43bb4
#
_cell.length_a   1.000
_cell.length_b   1.000
_cell.length_c   1.000
_cell.angle_alpha   90.00
_cell.angle_beta   90.00
_cell.angle_gamma   90.00
#
_symmetry.space_group_name_H-M   'P 1'
#
loop_
_entity.id
_entity.type
_entity.pdbx_description
1 polymer ?
#
loop_
_entity_poly.entity_id
_entity_poly.type
_entity_poly.pdbx_seq_one_letter_code
_entity_poly.pdbx_strand_id
1 'polypeptide(L)'
;MRQRLLYLLRFYLLTVLTFIAAKIVFMLCHAADHPFSASDVLEVISHGVSLDLSTALYFLIVPFLLTVASLWLRLPRWLFVGYYVLIAVAFVLAFVSDTSLYAFWQFKLDASWLSYLETPTEAMASVTVGYLLLRLFLTMVLTAALTMLYIRIAGMPSYGHHSWREVLLDVVFIPLLVIGIRGGFGESTTNIGQVYYSQNQFLNHSAVNPVFSFLYSMSHQMDDLSQYQSMDDSLCSQLLEGVYTTESVAADTLLNTTRPNVLIILLESAGEQFATVMPHLQQLKKEGVSFSRCYANSWRTDRGTVSILSGYPSFPKISVMKMPEKSRTLPSIALSLQKRGYQTSYLYGGDINFTNMRSYLIGTGWSRLTSMDDFTLEQRHTSQWGVRDDITFNTLYEEIVKCALRSDEDGGKYLWGYSTLSSHEPWDVPQKTLDDEVENAFAYLDNCLYDFICRLRQTPQWENLLIVLTADHGIVYKDIDNTQPLQKNHVPMLWLGGAVREPRVVSRFCNQSDLAATLLGQLQLPHADFTFSRDVLSATYVHPTAVNNYSNAQWLVDSTGQILYDFDVRQSSISHSTDAERLLRLNKAILQVTTNDLKNR
;
A
#
# COMPACT_ATOMS: atom_id res chain seq x y z
N MET A 1 13.21 -6.45 42.29
CA MET A 1 13.43 -5.59 41.13
C MET A 1 14.35 -6.20 40.09
N ARG A 2 15.69 -6.31 40.30
CA ARG A 2 16.64 -6.81 39.26
C ARG A 2 16.27 -8.18 38.67
N GLN A 3 15.86 -9.14 39.48
CA GLN A 3 15.50 -10.49 39.01
C GLN A 3 14.23 -10.51 38.14
N ARG A 4 13.25 -9.67 38.44
CA ARG A 4 12.01 -9.51 37.62
C ARG A 4 12.31 -8.90 36.28
N LEU A 5 13.11 -7.83 36.22
CA LEU A 5 13.55 -7.22 34.98
C LEU A 5 14.38 -8.19 34.12
N LEU A 6 15.30 -8.94 34.75
CA LEU A 6 16.08 -9.98 34.07
C LEU A 6 15.21 -11.10 33.52
N TYR A 7 14.14 -11.48 34.21
CA TYR A 7 13.17 -12.45 33.74
C TYR A 7 12.46 -11.95 32.48
N LEU A 8 11.90 -10.74 32.51
CA LEU A 8 11.22 -10.14 31.35
C LEU A 8 12.16 -9.96 30.16
N LEU A 9 13.39 -9.49 30.42
CA LEU A 9 14.40 -9.32 29.38
C LEU A 9 14.81 -10.67 28.74
N ARG A 10 15.06 -11.71 29.58
CA ARG A 10 15.41 -13.04 29.07
C ARG A 10 14.28 -13.66 28.25
N PHE A 11 13.04 -13.50 28.70
CA PHE A 11 11.87 -13.96 27.95
C PHE A 11 11.77 -13.24 26.60
N TYR A 12 11.88 -11.92 26.62
CA TYR A 12 11.81 -11.10 25.41
C TYR A 12 12.90 -11.46 24.40
N LEU A 13 14.16 -11.46 24.83
CA LEU A 13 15.29 -11.77 23.96
C LEU A 13 15.20 -13.20 23.39
N LEU A 14 14.78 -14.17 24.22
CA LEU A 14 14.59 -15.54 23.76
C LEU A 14 13.50 -15.62 22.68
N THR A 15 12.40 -14.88 22.84
CA THR A 15 11.32 -14.83 21.85
C THR A 15 11.82 -14.23 20.52
N VAL A 16 12.54 -13.10 20.57
CA VAL A 16 13.13 -12.49 19.37
C VAL A 16 14.10 -13.45 18.68
N LEU A 17 15.00 -14.09 19.43
CA LEU A 17 15.95 -15.07 18.89
C LEU A 17 15.24 -16.28 18.26
N THR A 18 14.12 -16.71 18.84
CA THR A 18 13.30 -17.79 18.27
C THR A 18 12.74 -17.39 16.92
N PHE A 19 12.25 -16.15 16.75
CA PHE A 19 11.74 -15.65 15.48
C PHE A 19 12.85 -15.52 14.42
N ILE A 20 14.03 -15.01 14.81
CA ILE A 20 15.19 -14.94 13.91
C ILE A 20 15.62 -16.35 13.46
N ALA A 21 15.70 -17.30 14.38
CA ALA A 21 16.04 -18.69 14.04
C ALA A 21 15.01 -19.32 13.11
N ALA A 22 13.73 -19.05 13.31
CA ALA A 22 12.66 -19.53 12.43
C ALA A 22 12.79 -19.00 10.99
N LYS A 23 13.17 -17.73 10.80
CA LYS A 23 13.45 -17.15 9.47
C LYS A 23 14.60 -17.85 8.76
N ILE A 24 15.69 -18.10 9.48
CA ILE A 24 16.84 -18.82 8.91
C ILE A 24 16.43 -20.24 8.51
N VAL A 25 15.68 -20.95 9.37
CA VAL A 25 15.18 -22.30 9.06
C VAL A 25 14.24 -22.26 7.86
N PHE A 26 13.34 -21.28 7.78
CA PHE A 26 12.45 -21.08 6.63
C PHE A 26 13.26 -20.94 5.33
N MET A 27 14.26 -20.07 5.29
CA MET A 27 15.12 -19.88 4.12
C MET A 27 15.84 -21.19 3.73
N LEU A 28 16.41 -21.89 4.70
CA LEU A 28 17.12 -23.16 4.46
C LEU A 28 16.18 -24.24 3.92
N CYS A 29 14.95 -24.33 4.38
CA CYS A 29 13.96 -25.30 3.90
C CYS A 29 13.57 -25.06 2.43
N HIS A 30 13.66 -23.83 1.94
CA HIS A 30 13.32 -23.45 0.56
C HIS A 30 14.52 -23.12 -0.32
N ALA A 31 15.75 -23.41 0.14
CA ALA A 31 16.98 -23.08 -0.58
C ALA A 31 17.13 -23.78 -1.95
N ALA A 32 16.47 -24.92 -2.15
CA ALA A 32 16.49 -25.65 -3.42
C ALA A 32 15.72 -24.91 -4.53
N ASP A 33 14.58 -24.31 -4.17
CA ASP A 33 13.69 -23.63 -5.11
C ASP A 33 14.02 -22.13 -5.22
N HIS A 34 14.56 -21.56 -4.15
CA HIS A 34 14.89 -20.14 -4.01
C HIS A 34 16.34 -19.98 -3.53
N PRO A 35 17.32 -19.98 -4.44
CA PRO A 35 18.72 -19.79 -4.06
C PRO A 35 18.97 -18.39 -3.48
N PHE A 36 19.75 -18.33 -2.42
CA PHE A 36 20.12 -17.09 -1.73
C PHE A 36 21.58 -17.15 -1.23
N SER A 37 22.16 -16.00 -0.97
CA SER A 37 23.52 -15.83 -0.46
C SER A 37 23.52 -15.62 1.07
N ALA A 38 24.71 -15.67 1.68
CA ALA A 38 24.83 -15.33 3.11
C ALA A 38 24.53 -13.86 3.39
N SER A 39 24.74 -12.95 2.44
CA SER A 39 24.34 -11.55 2.56
C SER A 39 22.81 -11.41 2.62
N ASP A 40 22.07 -12.18 1.83
CA ASP A 40 20.61 -12.15 1.83
C ASP A 40 20.05 -12.56 3.20
N VAL A 41 20.68 -13.53 3.88
CA VAL A 41 20.27 -13.92 5.24
C VAL A 41 20.44 -12.74 6.22
N LEU A 42 21.54 -11.99 6.12
CA LEU A 42 21.76 -10.82 6.96
C LEU A 42 20.76 -9.70 6.67
N GLU A 43 20.44 -9.47 5.40
CA GLU A 43 19.43 -8.49 5.00
C GLU A 43 18.04 -8.88 5.49
N VAL A 44 17.64 -10.14 5.33
CA VAL A 44 16.37 -10.67 5.86
C VAL A 44 16.25 -10.45 7.38
N ILE A 45 17.33 -10.71 8.14
CA ILE A 45 17.34 -10.48 9.59
C ILE A 45 17.25 -8.99 9.88
N SER A 46 18.05 -8.16 9.23
CA SER A 46 18.13 -6.72 9.50
C SER A 46 16.81 -5.99 9.21
N HIS A 47 16.17 -6.31 8.10
CA HIS A 47 14.87 -5.73 7.74
C HIS A 47 13.72 -6.34 8.54
N GLY A 48 13.77 -7.64 8.83
CA GLY A 48 12.71 -8.35 9.55
C GLY A 48 12.72 -8.18 11.07
N VAL A 49 13.82 -7.70 11.68
CA VAL A 49 13.96 -7.63 13.15
C VAL A 49 12.96 -6.67 13.79
N SER A 50 12.59 -5.58 13.12
CA SER A 50 11.61 -4.60 13.62
C SER A 50 10.26 -5.26 13.91
N LEU A 51 9.82 -6.15 13.02
CA LEU A 51 8.58 -6.91 13.18
C LEU A 51 8.69 -7.95 14.29
N ASP A 52 9.85 -8.61 14.43
CA ASP A 52 10.11 -9.58 15.50
C ASP A 52 10.10 -8.93 16.88
N LEU A 53 10.71 -7.74 17.00
CA LEU A 53 10.74 -6.96 18.23
C LEU A 53 9.32 -6.57 18.67
N SER A 54 8.53 -6.03 17.78
CA SER A 54 7.12 -5.68 18.05
C SER A 54 6.31 -6.93 18.42
N THR A 55 6.42 -8.02 17.64
CA THR A 55 5.69 -9.26 17.88
C THR A 55 6.03 -9.86 19.25
N ALA A 56 7.31 -9.89 19.62
CA ALA A 56 7.74 -10.40 20.91
C ALA A 56 7.16 -9.62 22.11
N LEU A 57 6.90 -8.30 21.93
CA LEU A 57 6.27 -7.48 22.97
C LEU A 57 4.80 -7.84 23.20
N TYR A 58 4.05 -8.25 22.16
CA TYR A 58 2.69 -8.76 22.36
C TYR A 58 2.69 -9.98 23.31
N PHE A 59 3.63 -10.90 23.11
CA PHE A 59 3.75 -12.09 23.96
C PHE A 59 4.39 -11.81 25.31
N LEU A 60 5.04 -10.67 25.49
CA LEU A 60 5.57 -10.21 26.79
C LEU A 60 4.47 -9.68 27.72
N ILE A 61 3.29 -9.31 27.21
CA ILE A 61 2.18 -8.77 28.01
C ILE A 61 1.81 -9.72 29.15
N VAL A 62 1.61 -11.01 28.88
CA VAL A 62 1.19 -11.99 29.90
C VAL A 62 2.29 -12.22 30.95
N PRO A 63 3.57 -12.48 30.60
CA PRO A 63 4.67 -12.50 31.59
C PRO A 63 4.77 -11.23 32.40
N PHE A 64 4.58 -10.07 31.82
CA PHE A 64 4.56 -8.80 32.54
C PHE A 64 3.42 -8.74 33.54
N LEU A 65 2.18 -9.05 33.14
CA LEU A 65 1.03 -9.07 34.05
C LEU A 65 1.20 -10.09 35.20
N LEU A 66 1.71 -11.28 34.91
CA LEU A 66 2.03 -12.29 35.93
C LEU A 66 3.11 -11.77 36.88
N THR A 67 4.09 -11.04 36.34
CA THR A 67 5.16 -10.42 37.14
C THR A 67 4.60 -9.33 38.05
N VAL A 68 3.70 -8.48 37.55
CA VAL A 68 2.99 -7.48 38.38
C VAL A 68 2.15 -8.16 39.45
N ALA A 69 1.35 -9.15 39.11
CA ALA A 69 0.53 -9.91 40.08
C ALA A 69 1.37 -10.59 41.18
N SER A 70 2.61 -11.00 40.83
CA SER A 70 3.53 -11.63 41.80
C SER A 70 4.02 -10.70 42.94
N LEU A 71 3.73 -9.39 42.85
CA LEU A 71 3.99 -8.44 43.95
C LEU A 71 3.09 -8.68 45.15
N TRP A 72 1.86 -9.10 44.90
CA TRP A 72 0.82 -9.29 45.92
C TRP A 72 0.43 -10.75 46.10
N LEU A 73 0.58 -11.59 45.04
CA LEU A 73 0.11 -12.97 45.02
C LEU A 73 1.28 -13.95 44.86
N ARG A 74 1.20 -15.09 45.53
CA ARG A 74 2.10 -16.22 45.26
C ARG A 74 1.54 -17.04 44.11
N LEU A 75 2.01 -16.74 42.90
CA LEU A 75 1.57 -17.44 41.70
C LEU A 75 2.20 -18.84 41.60
N PRO A 76 1.41 -19.89 41.33
CA PRO A 76 1.95 -21.24 41.19
C PRO A 76 2.77 -21.38 39.91
N ARG A 77 3.77 -22.26 39.92
CA ARG A 77 4.70 -22.49 38.79
C ARG A 77 4.01 -22.93 37.52
N TRP A 78 2.91 -23.66 37.63
CA TRP A 78 2.17 -24.18 36.47
C TRP A 78 1.60 -23.06 35.60
N LEU A 79 1.32 -21.88 36.11
CA LEU A 79 0.86 -20.73 35.30
C LEU A 79 1.93 -20.30 34.30
N PHE A 80 3.18 -20.21 34.74
CA PHE A 80 4.30 -19.81 33.85
C PHE A 80 4.62 -20.92 32.85
N VAL A 81 4.68 -22.16 33.29
CA VAL A 81 4.94 -23.31 32.44
C VAL A 81 3.79 -23.46 31.41
N GLY A 82 2.53 -23.35 31.86
CA GLY A 82 1.37 -23.39 30.99
C GLY A 82 1.40 -22.32 29.89
N TYR A 83 1.80 -21.11 30.26
CA TYR A 83 1.98 -20.05 29.26
C TYR A 83 3.12 -20.37 28.28
N TYR A 84 4.26 -20.91 28.75
CA TYR A 84 5.36 -21.32 27.87
C TYR A 84 4.95 -22.43 26.91
N VAL A 85 4.16 -23.40 27.36
CA VAL A 85 3.59 -24.43 26.47
C VAL A 85 2.68 -23.79 25.44
N LEU A 86 1.77 -22.91 25.87
CA LEU A 86 0.82 -22.24 24.98
C LEU A 86 1.51 -21.48 23.84
N ILE A 87 2.50 -20.63 24.19
CA ILE A 87 3.22 -19.85 23.16
C ILE A 87 4.11 -20.73 22.30
N ALA A 88 4.74 -21.78 22.88
CA ALA A 88 5.55 -22.71 22.11
C ALA A 88 4.70 -23.47 21.08
N VAL A 89 3.49 -23.93 21.45
CA VAL A 89 2.54 -24.53 20.51
C VAL A 89 2.17 -23.54 19.41
N ALA A 90 1.78 -22.31 19.78
CA ALA A 90 1.36 -21.29 18.81
C ALA A 90 2.50 -20.93 17.81
N PHE A 91 3.72 -20.72 18.32
CA PHE A 91 4.87 -20.39 17.48
C PHE A 91 5.26 -21.54 16.56
N VAL A 92 5.38 -22.74 17.10
CA VAL A 92 5.78 -23.92 16.31
C VAL A 92 4.73 -24.28 15.28
N LEU A 93 3.43 -24.19 15.61
CA LEU A 93 2.36 -24.37 14.63
C LEU A 93 2.47 -23.34 13.49
N ALA A 94 2.64 -22.07 13.83
CA ALA A 94 2.81 -21.03 12.82
C ALA A 94 4.04 -21.29 11.93
N PHE A 95 5.21 -21.64 12.51
CA PHE A 95 6.43 -21.89 11.76
C PHE A 95 6.36 -23.15 10.88
N VAL A 96 5.83 -24.23 11.41
CA VAL A 96 5.69 -25.50 10.65
C VAL A 96 4.67 -25.34 9.54
N SER A 97 3.53 -24.69 9.82
CA SER A 97 2.51 -24.41 8.80
C SER A 97 3.04 -23.48 7.71
N ASP A 98 3.66 -22.36 8.08
CA ASP A 98 4.25 -21.41 7.15
C ASP A 98 5.27 -22.08 6.22
N THR A 99 6.24 -22.80 6.79
CA THR A 99 7.27 -23.51 6.01
C THR A 99 6.67 -24.62 5.13
N SER A 100 5.60 -25.29 5.58
CA SER A 100 5.00 -26.39 4.85
C SER A 100 4.12 -25.90 3.70
N LEU A 101 3.39 -24.82 3.88
CA LEU A 101 2.43 -24.28 2.91
C LEU A 101 3.08 -23.37 1.88
N TYR A 102 4.20 -22.76 2.22
CA TYR A 102 4.88 -21.82 1.33
C TYR A 102 5.28 -22.44 -0.02
N ALA A 103 5.67 -23.72 -0.02
CA ALA A 103 6.00 -24.44 -1.26
C ALA A 103 4.81 -24.49 -2.26
N PHE A 104 3.58 -24.44 -1.75
CA PHE A 104 2.35 -24.50 -2.56
C PHE A 104 1.78 -23.13 -2.81
N TRP A 105 1.75 -22.27 -1.79
CA TRP A 105 1.04 -21.00 -1.82
C TRP A 105 1.89 -19.82 -2.31
N GLN A 106 3.22 -19.92 -2.12
CA GLN A 106 4.18 -18.84 -2.44
C GLN A 106 3.87 -17.51 -1.72
N PHE A 107 3.18 -17.56 -0.58
CA PHE A 107 2.93 -16.44 0.32
C PHE A 107 2.98 -16.86 1.80
N LYS A 108 3.06 -15.88 2.71
CA LYS A 108 3.18 -16.13 4.14
C LYS A 108 1.88 -16.62 4.75
N LEU A 109 2.00 -17.36 5.86
CA LEU A 109 0.87 -17.84 6.63
C LEU A 109 -0.09 -16.70 6.98
N ASP A 110 -1.34 -16.86 6.62
CA ASP A 110 -2.43 -15.92 6.88
C ASP A 110 -3.69 -16.63 7.46
N ALA A 111 -4.75 -15.86 7.71
CA ALA A 111 -5.99 -16.38 8.30
C ALA A 111 -6.75 -17.33 7.37
N SER A 112 -6.46 -17.37 6.06
CA SER A 112 -7.10 -18.29 5.12
C SER A 112 -6.80 -19.76 5.47
N TRP A 113 -5.69 -20.01 6.19
CA TRP A 113 -5.38 -21.33 6.74
C TRP A 113 -6.52 -21.90 7.60
N LEU A 114 -7.28 -21.06 8.28
CA LEU A 114 -8.40 -21.50 9.13
C LEU A 114 -9.54 -22.12 8.32
N SER A 115 -9.75 -21.69 7.07
CA SER A 115 -10.80 -22.26 6.21
C SER A 115 -10.55 -23.74 5.88
N TYR A 116 -9.28 -24.19 5.86
CA TYR A 116 -8.95 -25.59 5.67
C TYR A 116 -9.27 -26.47 6.89
N LEU A 117 -9.49 -25.87 8.06
CA LEU A 117 -10.02 -26.60 9.23
C LEU A 117 -11.52 -26.89 9.11
N GLU A 118 -12.24 -26.12 8.30
CA GLU A 118 -13.66 -26.32 8.01
C GLU A 118 -13.88 -27.44 6.97
N THR A 119 -12.88 -27.64 6.07
CA THR A 119 -12.92 -28.68 5.02
C THR A 119 -11.71 -29.63 5.11
N PRO A 120 -11.55 -30.38 6.21
CA PRO A 120 -10.36 -31.22 6.43
C PRO A 120 -10.15 -32.30 5.37
N THR A 121 -11.21 -32.78 4.75
CA THR A 121 -11.16 -33.81 3.69
C THR A 121 -10.49 -33.27 2.41
N GLU A 122 -10.72 -32.03 2.04
CA GLU A 122 -10.08 -31.38 0.89
C GLU A 122 -8.62 -31.07 1.17
N ALA A 123 -8.32 -30.58 2.38
CA ALA A 123 -6.97 -30.34 2.82
C ALA A 123 -6.11 -31.61 2.84
N MET A 124 -6.70 -32.76 3.24
CA MET A 124 -6.00 -34.05 3.26
C MET A 124 -5.86 -34.70 1.89
N ALA A 125 -6.68 -34.34 0.91
CA ALA A 125 -6.60 -34.92 -0.45
C ALA A 125 -5.27 -34.57 -1.15
N SER A 126 -4.64 -33.47 -0.77
CA SER A 126 -3.40 -32.97 -1.37
C SER A 126 -2.13 -33.41 -0.63
N VAL A 127 -2.24 -34.11 0.51
CA VAL A 127 -1.11 -34.41 1.39
C VAL A 127 -1.05 -35.88 1.75
N THR A 128 0.13 -36.51 1.66
CA THR A 128 0.29 -37.92 2.08
C THR A 128 0.25 -38.04 3.60
N VAL A 129 -0.32 -39.17 4.09
CA VAL A 129 -0.39 -39.47 5.53
C VAL A 129 1.01 -39.46 6.18
N GLY A 130 2.04 -39.95 5.49
CA GLY A 130 3.43 -39.94 5.98
C GLY A 130 3.96 -38.52 6.19
N TYR A 131 3.66 -37.61 5.27
CA TYR A 131 4.02 -36.20 5.39
C TYR A 131 3.32 -35.54 6.61
N LEU A 132 2.03 -35.78 6.79
CA LEU A 132 1.28 -35.26 7.93
C LEU A 132 1.83 -35.77 9.27
N LEU A 133 2.11 -37.08 9.38
CA LEU A 133 2.68 -37.66 10.59
C LEU A 133 4.06 -37.10 10.92
N LEU A 134 4.90 -36.87 9.90
CA LEU A 134 6.20 -36.23 10.07
C LEU A 134 6.05 -34.80 10.62
N ARG A 135 5.14 -34.00 10.07
CA ARG A 135 4.89 -32.61 10.53
C ARG A 135 4.34 -32.58 11.95
N LEU A 136 3.43 -33.45 12.30
CA LEU A 136 2.92 -33.60 13.67
C LEU A 136 4.03 -33.98 14.65
N PHE A 137 4.88 -34.95 14.27
CA PHE A 137 6.03 -35.35 15.08
C PHE A 137 7.00 -34.17 15.29
N LEU A 138 7.37 -33.45 14.23
CA LEU A 138 8.22 -32.26 14.31
C LEU A 138 7.59 -31.18 15.21
N THR A 139 6.31 -30.92 15.07
CA THR A 139 5.58 -29.97 15.90
C THR A 139 5.65 -30.35 17.38
N MET A 140 5.47 -31.62 17.74
CA MET A 140 5.58 -32.08 19.11
C MET A 140 7.00 -31.92 19.66
N VAL A 141 7.99 -32.34 18.91
CA VAL A 141 9.41 -32.28 19.31
C VAL A 141 9.86 -30.81 19.49
N LEU A 142 9.58 -29.96 18.52
CA LEU A 142 9.95 -28.54 18.56
C LEU A 142 9.22 -27.80 19.67
N THR A 143 7.95 -28.10 19.92
CA THR A 143 7.17 -27.52 21.04
C THR A 143 7.77 -27.90 22.37
N ALA A 144 8.14 -29.17 22.58
CA ALA A 144 8.78 -29.62 23.79
C ALA A 144 10.14 -28.96 23.98
N ALA A 145 10.95 -28.89 22.92
CA ALA A 145 12.26 -28.25 22.94
C ALA A 145 12.17 -26.76 23.28
N LEU A 146 11.27 -26.03 22.63
CA LEU A 146 11.06 -24.61 22.86
C LEU A 146 10.52 -24.33 24.26
N THR A 147 9.58 -25.14 24.76
CA THR A 147 9.08 -25.06 26.13
C THR A 147 10.21 -25.24 27.16
N MET A 148 11.06 -26.27 26.95
CA MET A 148 12.23 -26.49 27.82
C MET A 148 13.20 -25.32 27.80
N LEU A 149 13.39 -24.72 26.61
CA LEU A 149 14.25 -23.55 26.45
C LEU A 149 13.74 -22.36 27.25
N TYR A 150 12.42 -22.06 27.19
CA TYR A 150 11.81 -21.02 28.03
C TYR A 150 11.96 -21.32 29.52
N ILE A 151 11.73 -22.55 29.97
CA ILE A 151 11.89 -22.93 31.37
C ILE A 151 13.33 -22.74 31.84
N ARG A 152 14.32 -23.08 31.01
CA ARG A 152 15.75 -23.01 31.40
C ARG A 152 16.33 -21.60 31.31
N ILE A 153 15.99 -20.84 30.27
CA ILE A 153 16.61 -19.53 29.99
C ILE A 153 15.81 -18.39 30.59
N ALA A 154 14.51 -18.30 30.32
CA ALA A 154 13.67 -17.25 30.89
C ALA A 154 13.50 -17.50 32.40
N GLY A 155 13.28 -18.76 32.77
CA GLY A 155 13.06 -19.16 34.16
C GLY A 155 11.70 -18.70 34.67
N MET A 156 11.64 -18.32 35.92
CA MET A 156 10.44 -17.80 36.60
C MET A 156 10.81 -16.61 37.46
N PRO A 157 9.94 -15.59 37.56
CA PRO A 157 10.21 -14.47 38.45
C PRO A 157 10.19 -14.96 39.89
N SER A 158 11.10 -14.43 40.72
CA SER A 158 11.02 -14.60 42.15
C SER A 158 9.88 -13.76 42.72
N TYR A 159 9.20 -14.27 43.74
CA TYR A 159 8.18 -13.51 44.45
C TYR A 159 8.79 -12.24 45.05
N GLY A 160 8.16 -11.10 44.77
CA GLY A 160 8.57 -9.80 45.25
C GLY A 160 7.92 -9.45 46.59
N HIS A 161 8.55 -8.56 47.33
CA HIS A 161 7.86 -7.81 48.35
C HIS A 161 7.28 -6.56 47.72
N HIS A 162 6.04 -6.23 48.00
CA HIS A 162 5.40 -5.00 47.57
C HIS A 162 6.25 -3.78 47.93
N SER A 163 6.73 -3.06 46.95
CA SER A 163 7.43 -1.80 47.09
C SER A 163 6.87 -0.79 46.11
N TRP A 164 6.62 0.45 46.56
CA TRP A 164 6.13 1.52 45.68
C TRP A 164 7.05 1.77 44.48
N ARG A 165 8.37 1.53 44.64
CA ARG A 165 9.35 1.66 43.53
C ARG A 165 9.14 0.61 42.44
N GLU A 166 8.74 -0.60 42.81
CA GLU A 166 8.45 -1.66 41.84
C GLU A 166 7.15 -1.37 41.09
N VAL A 167 6.11 -0.87 41.79
CA VAL A 167 4.86 -0.44 41.18
C VAL A 167 5.10 0.74 40.20
N LEU A 168 5.93 1.72 40.61
CA LEU A 168 6.27 2.85 39.73
C LEU A 168 6.98 2.39 38.44
N LEU A 169 7.91 1.42 38.57
CA LEU A 169 8.57 0.84 37.40
C LEU A 169 7.60 0.12 36.47
N ASP A 170 6.66 -0.64 37.04
CA ASP A 170 5.63 -1.33 36.27
C ASP A 170 4.74 -0.31 35.53
N VAL A 171 4.37 0.81 36.15
CA VAL A 171 3.61 1.92 35.55
C VAL A 171 4.40 2.56 34.38
N VAL A 172 5.71 2.79 34.56
CA VAL A 172 6.57 3.34 33.49
C VAL A 172 6.77 2.34 32.33
N PHE A 173 6.76 1.04 32.63
CA PHE A 173 6.94 0.00 31.63
C PHE A 173 5.74 -0.12 30.68
N ILE A 174 4.51 0.17 31.13
CA ILE A 174 3.29 0.09 30.31
C ILE A 174 3.38 0.96 29.05
N PRO A 175 3.64 2.28 29.11
CA PRO A 175 3.74 3.10 27.91
C PRO A 175 4.90 2.66 27.01
N LEU A 176 6.03 2.21 27.56
CA LEU A 176 7.13 1.67 26.76
C LEU A 176 6.73 0.40 26.00
N LEU A 177 5.95 -0.47 26.64
CA LEU A 177 5.39 -1.67 26.00
C LEU A 177 4.45 -1.30 24.84
N VAL A 178 3.54 -0.34 25.07
CA VAL A 178 2.58 0.13 24.04
C VAL A 178 3.32 0.76 22.86
N ILE A 179 4.31 1.63 23.12
CA ILE A 179 5.11 2.26 22.06
C ILE A 179 5.90 1.21 21.29
N GLY A 180 6.51 0.24 21.96
CA GLY A 180 7.26 -0.83 21.30
C GLY A 180 6.37 -1.76 20.47
N ILE A 181 5.16 -2.09 20.95
CA ILE A 181 4.16 -2.86 20.18
C ILE A 181 3.74 -2.08 18.94
N ARG A 182 3.51 -0.77 19.08
CA ARG A 182 3.14 0.10 17.97
C ARG A 182 4.24 0.22 16.91
N GLY A 183 5.50 -0.03 17.27
CA GLY A 183 6.66 0.09 16.37
C GLY A 183 7.38 1.44 16.47
N GLY A 184 7.03 2.28 17.45
CA GLY A 184 7.66 3.58 17.68
C GLY A 184 6.67 4.74 17.78
N PHE A 185 7.18 5.96 17.51
CA PHE A 185 6.41 7.21 17.55
C PHE A 185 5.99 7.72 16.18
N GLY A 186 6.39 7.03 15.09
CA GLY A 186 6.07 7.41 13.70
C GLY A 186 4.58 7.35 13.40
N GLU A 187 4.19 7.85 12.22
CA GLU A 187 2.79 7.85 11.75
C GLU A 187 2.28 6.42 11.53
N SER A 188 3.12 5.54 11.00
CA SER A 188 2.80 4.14 10.80
C SER A 188 2.77 3.34 12.10
N THR A 189 1.80 2.45 12.19
CA THR A 189 1.86 1.32 13.12
C THR A 189 2.62 0.17 12.47
N THR A 190 3.13 -0.76 13.29
CA THR A 190 3.77 -1.99 12.81
C THR A 190 2.86 -2.71 11.82
N ASN A 191 3.37 -2.98 10.61
CA ASN A 191 2.66 -3.66 9.54
C ASN A 191 3.61 -4.56 8.72
N ILE A 192 3.03 -5.47 7.92
CA ILE A 192 3.81 -6.43 7.13
C ILE A 192 4.69 -5.73 6.09
N GLY A 193 4.20 -4.65 5.47
CA GLY A 193 4.88 -3.95 4.39
C GLY A 193 6.20 -3.30 4.80
N GLN A 194 6.38 -2.96 6.06
CA GLN A 194 7.59 -2.28 6.55
C GLN A 194 8.88 -3.08 6.39
N VAL A 195 8.79 -4.41 6.27
CA VAL A 195 9.96 -5.31 6.13
C VAL A 195 10.27 -5.65 4.67
N TYR A 196 9.49 -5.14 3.72
CA TYR A 196 9.74 -5.32 2.29
C TYR A 196 10.89 -4.41 1.84
N TYR A 197 11.88 -5.00 1.14
CA TYR A 197 13.09 -4.27 0.74
C TYR A 197 13.66 -4.72 -0.62
N SER A 198 13.19 -5.87 -1.15
CA SER A 198 13.77 -6.50 -2.33
C SER A 198 12.74 -6.70 -3.44
N GLN A 199 13.18 -6.67 -4.69
CA GLN A 199 12.36 -7.12 -5.82
C GLN A 199 12.19 -8.65 -5.81
N ASN A 200 13.04 -9.39 -5.10
CA ASN A 200 12.88 -10.82 -4.88
C ASN A 200 11.87 -11.05 -3.75
N GLN A 201 10.67 -11.50 -4.12
CA GLN A 201 9.57 -11.71 -3.19
C GLN A 201 9.86 -12.74 -2.09
N PHE A 202 10.66 -13.76 -2.40
CA PHE A 202 11.08 -14.75 -1.41
C PHE A 202 11.85 -14.11 -0.24
N LEU A 203 12.73 -13.12 -0.52
CA LEU A 203 13.46 -12.40 0.52
C LEU A 203 12.55 -11.54 1.37
N ASN A 204 11.57 -10.86 0.76
CA ASN A 204 10.56 -10.09 1.49
C ASN A 204 9.73 -11.00 2.41
N HIS A 205 9.26 -12.13 1.88
CA HIS A 205 8.52 -13.12 2.68
C HIS A 205 9.37 -13.70 3.80
N SER A 206 10.66 -13.99 3.55
CA SER A 206 11.57 -14.47 4.59
C SER A 206 11.75 -13.47 5.73
N ALA A 207 11.67 -12.18 5.46
CA ALA A 207 11.74 -11.12 6.47
C ALA A 207 10.46 -11.01 7.32
N VAL A 208 9.30 -11.44 6.82
CA VAL A 208 8.01 -11.41 7.55
C VAL A 208 7.97 -12.48 8.63
N ASN A 209 7.54 -12.10 9.84
CA ASN A 209 7.28 -13.02 10.95
C ASN A 209 5.93 -13.72 10.72
N PRO A 210 5.87 -15.07 10.63
CA PRO A 210 4.62 -15.77 10.32
C PRO A 210 3.57 -15.67 11.43
N VAL A 211 3.98 -15.52 12.69
CA VAL A 211 3.05 -15.31 13.81
C VAL A 211 2.37 -13.95 13.68
N PHE A 212 3.16 -12.90 13.34
CA PHE A 212 2.60 -11.59 13.09
C PHE A 212 1.68 -11.60 11.85
N SER A 213 2.13 -12.21 10.74
CA SER A 213 1.35 -12.30 9.51
C SER A 213 -0.02 -12.94 9.75
N PHE A 214 -0.05 -14.04 10.48
CA PHE A 214 -1.30 -14.71 10.84
C PHE A 214 -2.22 -13.84 11.70
N LEU A 215 -1.71 -13.24 12.78
CA LEU A 215 -2.49 -12.38 13.66
C LEU A 215 -2.96 -11.10 12.95
N TYR A 216 -2.10 -10.53 12.11
CA TYR A 216 -2.42 -9.35 11.32
C TYR A 216 -3.55 -9.65 10.33
N SER A 217 -3.48 -10.76 9.61
CA SER A 217 -4.51 -11.16 8.67
C SER A 217 -5.85 -11.47 9.33
N MET A 218 -5.84 -12.06 10.54
CA MET A 218 -7.07 -12.25 11.34
C MET A 218 -7.76 -10.92 11.70
N SER A 219 -6.98 -9.89 12.00
CA SER A 219 -7.51 -8.56 12.34
C SER A 219 -7.89 -7.72 11.11
N HIS A 220 -7.43 -8.12 9.92
CA HIS A 220 -7.65 -7.44 8.65
C HIS A 220 -8.32 -8.36 7.62
N GLN A 221 -9.21 -9.25 8.08
CA GLN A 221 -10.00 -10.08 7.17
C GLN A 221 -10.78 -9.18 6.20
N MET A 222 -10.83 -9.61 4.93
CA MET A 222 -11.64 -8.90 3.95
C MET A 222 -13.09 -8.87 4.42
N ASP A 223 -13.71 -7.70 4.34
CA ASP A 223 -15.16 -7.59 4.47
C ASP A 223 -15.84 -8.58 3.52
N ASP A 224 -17.00 -9.06 3.92
CA ASP A 224 -17.78 -9.96 3.08
C ASP A 224 -18.18 -9.27 1.77
N LEU A 225 -17.46 -9.60 0.69
CA LEU A 225 -17.73 -9.09 -0.65
C LEU A 225 -19.02 -9.65 -1.27
N SER A 226 -19.65 -10.64 -0.63
CA SER A 226 -20.92 -11.23 -1.11
C SER A 226 -22.05 -10.19 -1.15
N GLN A 227 -21.98 -9.16 -0.31
CA GLN A 227 -22.95 -8.05 -0.31
C GLN A 227 -23.02 -7.30 -1.65
N TYR A 228 -21.96 -7.35 -2.47
CA TYR A 228 -21.89 -6.70 -3.78
C TYR A 228 -22.35 -7.59 -4.93
N GLN A 229 -22.70 -8.85 -4.65
CA GLN A 229 -23.29 -9.76 -5.62
C GLN A 229 -24.78 -9.42 -5.77
N SER A 230 -25.14 -8.74 -6.83
CA SER A 230 -26.49 -8.17 -7.02
C SER A 230 -27.24 -8.73 -8.23
N MET A 231 -26.54 -9.44 -9.13
CA MET A 231 -27.10 -9.96 -10.37
C MET A 231 -26.28 -11.15 -10.90
N ASP A 232 -26.81 -11.85 -11.90
CA ASP A 232 -26.08 -12.96 -12.55
C ASP A 232 -24.84 -12.46 -13.28
N ASP A 233 -23.74 -13.21 -13.22
CA ASP A 233 -22.46 -12.82 -13.87
C ASP A 233 -22.57 -12.70 -15.39
N SER A 234 -23.48 -13.45 -16.04
CA SER A 234 -23.78 -13.32 -17.45
C SER A 234 -24.39 -11.95 -17.79
N LEU A 235 -25.27 -11.45 -16.92
CA LEU A 235 -25.86 -10.11 -17.07
C LEU A 235 -24.82 -9.03 -16.82
N CYS A 236 -23.95 -9.20 -15.81
CA CYS A 236 -22.82 -8.30 -15.60
C CYS A 236 -21.94 -8.20 -16.84
N SER A 237 -21.58 -9.33 -17.43
CA SER A 237 -20.75 -9.36 -18.65
C SER A 237 -21.40 -8.65 -19.82
N GLN A 238 -22.70 -8.78 -20.03
CA GLN A 238 -23.46 -8.05 -21.05
C GLN A 238 -23.48 -6.53 -20.81
N LEU A 239 -23.69 -6.11 -19.54
CA LEU A 239 -23.72 -4.70 -19.17
C LEU A 239 -22.36 -4.02 -19.31
N LEU A 240 -21.27 -4.77 -19.19
CA LEU A 240 -19.90 -4.28 -19.29
C LEU A 240 -19.28 -4.47 -20.68
N GLU A 241 -20.04 -5.03 -21.63
CA GLU A 241 -19.57 -5.15 -23.00
C GLU A 241 -19.17 -3.80 -23.58
N GLY A 242 -17.93 -3.68 -24.04
CA GLY A 242 -17.36 -2.42 -24.57
C GLY A 242 -17.01 -1.37 -23.49
N VAL A 243 -17.30 -1.58 -22.20
CA VAL A 243 -16.88 -0.68 -21.12
C VAL A 243 -15.41 -0.87 -20.78
N TYR A 244 -14.98 -2.11 -20.59
CA TYR A 244 -13.59 -2.49 -20.37
C TYR A 244 -13.05 -3.26 -21.56
N THR A 245 -12.31 -2.57 -22.44
CA THR A 245 -11.67 -3.17 -23.60
C THR A 245 -10.16 -3.12 -23.42
N THR A 246 -9.50 -4.26 -23.54
CA THR A 246 -8.05 -4.37 -23.47
C THR A 246 -7.36 -4.15 -24.81
N GLU A 247 -8.13 -4.08 -25.90
CA GLU A 247 -7.64 -3.76 -27.23
C GLU A 247 -7.64 -2.23 -27.43
N SER A 248 -6.48 -1.69 -27.71
CA SER A 248 -6.32 -0.29 -28.10
C SER A 248 -6.11 -0.19 -29.61
N VAL A 249 -6.97 0.59 -30.26
CA VAL A 249 -6.74 1.05 -31.63
C VAL A 249 -6.27 2.48 -31.54
N ALA A 250 -4.99 2.72 -31.81
CA ALA A 250 -4.39 4.05 -31.72
C ALA A 250 -5.14 5.03 -32.64
N ALA A 251 -5.92 5.93 -32.03
CA ALA A 251 -6.64 6.96 -32.76
C ALA A 251 -5.79 8.24 -32.87
N ASP A 252 -5.08 8.62 -31.83
CA ASP A 252 -4.34 9.88 -31.72
C ASP A 252 -3.00 9.72 -31.03
N THR A 253 -1.95 10.34 -31.55
CA THR A 253 -0.62 10.36 -30.94
C THR A 253 -0.38 11.70 -30.28
N LEU A 254 -0.25 11.70 -28.95
CA LEU A 254 0.02 12.90 -28.16
C LEU A 254 1.51 13.19 -27.98
N LEU A 255 2.37 12.18 -28.21
CA LEU A 255 3.80 12.24 -27.93
C LEU A 255 4.63 12.31 -29.22
N ASN A 256 5.78 12.99 -29.13
CA ASN A 256 6.78 13.04 -30.20
C ASN A 256 7.64 11.76 -30.24
N THR A 257 7.65 10.98 -29.17
CA THR A 257 8.46 9.79 -29.02
C THR A 257 7.71 8.72 -28.23
N THR A 258 7.95 7.46 -28.54
CA THR A 258 7.42 6.32 -27.78
C THR A 258 8.34 5.90 -26.63
N ARG A 259 9.44 6.61 -26.43
CA ARG A 259 10.45 6.26 -25.42
C ARG A 259 10.98 7.50 -24.66
N PRO A 260 10.10 8.36 -24.10
CA PRO A 260 10.52 9.47 -23.27
C PRO A 260 11.06 8.97 -21.91
N ASN A 261 11.77 9.80 -21.17
CA ASN A 261 11.80 9.68 -19.73
C ASN A 261 10.43 10.07 -19.17
N VAL A 262 9.97 9.40 -18.13
CA VAL A 262 8.61 9.59 -17.60
C VAL A 262 8.68 10.01 -16.14
N LEU A 263 7.96 11.07 -15.78
CA LEU A 263 7.75 11.50 -14.40
C LEU A 263 6.25 11.51 -14.11
N ILE A 264 5.81 10.74 -13.13
CA ILE A 264 4.42 10.73 -12.65
C ILE A 264 4.38 11.43 -11.30
N ILE A 265 3.61 12.53 -11.20
CA ILE A 265 3.44 13.29 -9.95
C ILE A 265 1.99 13.13 -9.48
N LEU A 266 1.82 12.62 -8.27
CA LEU A 266 0.56 12.54 -7.56
C LEU A 266 0.46 13.75 -6.63
N LEU A 267 -0.49 14.64 -6.93
CA LEU A 267 -0.74 15.85 -6.14
C LEU A 267 -1.70 15.48 -5.01
N GLU A 268 -1.21 15.50 -3.78
CA GLU A 268 -1.99 15.13 -2.59
C GLU A 268 -3.25 16.00 -2.46
N SER A 269 -4.42 15.34 -2.47
CA SER A 269 -5.74 15.94 -2.26
C SER A 269 -6.15 17.07 -3.22
N ALA A 270 -5.41 17.30 -4.32
CA ALA A 270 -5.54 18.49 -5.18
C ALA A 270 -6.70 18.38 -6.18
N GLY A 271 -7.94 18.38 -5.69
CA GLY A 271 -9.14 18.44 -6.53
C GLY A 271 -9.26 19.75 -7.33
N GLU A 272 -9.98 19.71 -8.45
CA GLU A 272 -10.25 20.90 -9.30
C GLU A 272 -10.99 22.03 -8.56
N GLN A 273 -11.58 21.76 -7.43
CA GLN A 273 -12.17 22.77 -6.54
C GLN A 273 -11.18 23.83 -6.06
N PHE A 274 -9.88 23.52 -6.09
CA PHE A 274 -8.80 24.45 -5.73
C PHE A 274 -8.23 25.22 -6.92
N ALA A 275 -8.85 25.15 -8.11
CA ALA A 275 -8.37 25.80 -9.33
C ALA A 275 -8.15 27.32 -9.17
N THR A 276 -8.93 27.99 -8.33
CA THR A 276 -8.81 29.46 -8.08
C THR A 276 -7.55 29.83 -7.30
N VAL A 277 -7.06 28.93 -6.44
CA VAL A 277 -5.86 29.14 -5.61
C VAL A 277 -4.61 28.42 -6.18
N MET A 278 -4.78 27.72 -7.31
CA MET A 278 -3.70 27.07 -8.06
C MET A 278 -3.59 27.67 -9.49
N PRO A 279 -3.32 28.97 -9.65
CA PRO A 279 -3.30 29.64 -10.95
C PRO A 279 -2.20 29.14 -11.89
N HIS A 280 -1.06 28.69 -11.35
CA HIS A 280 0.04 28.17 -12.15
C HIS A 280 -0.33 26.81 -12.77
N LEU A 281 -0.99 25.93 -12.03
CA LEU A 281 -1.53 24.68 -12.59
C LEU A 281 -2.54 24.97 -13.72
N GLN A 282 -3.41 25.98 -13.55
CA GLN A 282 -4.35 26.38 -14.61
C GLN A 282 -3.64 26.96 -15.85
N GLN A 283 -2.50 27.64 -15.66
CA GLN A 283 -1.66 28.06 -16.79
C GLN A 283 -1.01 26.85 -17.47
N LEU A 284 -0.40 25.94 -16.71
CA LEU A 284 0.25 24.74 -17.24
C LEU A 284 -0.73 23.85 -18.05
N LYS A 285 -2.01 23.78 -17.68
CA LYS A 285 -3.04 23.09 -18.47
C LYS A 285 -3.23 23.61 -19.89
N LYS A 286 -2.93 24.87 -20.12
CA LYS A 286 -3.00 25.48 -21.46
C LYS A 286 -1.76 25.17 -22.31
N GLU A 287 -0.70 24.70 -21.68
CA GLU A 287 0.59 24.43 -22.32
C GLU A 287 0.82 22.94 -22.62
N GLY A 288 -0.05 22.07 -22.12
CA GLY A 288 0.06 20.62 -22.26
C GLY A 288 -1.24 19.95 -22.69
N VAL A 289 -1.28 18.62 -22.53
CA VAL A 289 -2.50 17.83 -22.77
C VAL A 289 -3.29 17.72 -21.46
N SER A 290 -4.45 18.35 -21.42
CA SER A 290 -5.32 18.40 -20.24
C SER A 290 -6.55 17.51 -20.43
N PHE A 291 -6.85 16.65 -19.44
CA PHE A 291 -8.07 15.83 -19.41
C PHE A 291 -9.12 16.55 -18.56
N SER A 292 -10.06 17.23 -19.18
CA SER A 292 -10.99 18.14 -18.53
C SER A 292 -12.12 17.47 -17.76
N ARG A 293 -12.27 16.14 -17.86
CA ARG A 293 -13.30 15.34 -17.17
C ARG A 293 -12.68 14.08 -16.56
N CYS A 294 -11.57 14.25 -15.81
CA CYS A 294 -10.93 13.18 -15.06
C CYS A 294 -11.44 13.17 -13.62
N TYR A 295 -11.76 11.99 -13.11
CA TYR A 295 -12.32 11.82 -11.78
C TYR A 295 -11.52 10.81 -10.96
N ALA A 296 -11.39 11.12 -9.66
CA ALA A 296 -10.77 10.23 -8.69
C ALA A 296 -11.57 8.93 -8.54
N ASN A 297 -10.86 7.82 -8.41
CA ASN A 297 -11.49 6.51 -8.14
C ASN A 297 -11.91 6.36 -6.68
N SER A 298 -11.33 7.15 -5.77
CA SER A 298 -11.53 7.04 -4.33
C SER A 298 -11.37 8.38 -3.63
N TRP A 299 -11.42 8.35 -2.32
CA TRP A 299 -11.35 9.49 -1.41
C TRP A 299 -10.13 9.42 -0.47
N ARG A 300 -9.16 8.52 -0.75
CA ARG A 300 -7.95 8.32 0.05
C ARG A 300 -6.74 7.98 -0.81
N THR A 301 -5.57 8.43 -0.38
CA THR A 301 -4.28 8.28 -1.03
C THR A 301 -3.91 6.82 -1.32
N ASP A 302 -4.10 5.91 -0.35
CA ASP A 302 -3.77 4.49 -0.49
C ASP A 302 -4.54 3.78 -1.61
N ARG A 303 -5.73 4.26 -1.94
CA ARG A 303 -6.58 3.74 -3.03
C ARG A 303 -6.33 4.46 -4.34
N GLY A 304 -6.22 5.79 -4.28
CA GLY A 304 -5.91 6.61 -5.46
C GLY A 304 -4.57 6.24 -6.08
N THR A 305 -3.54 6.05 -5.26
CA THR A 305 -2.21 5.62 -5.72
C THR A 305 -2.26 4.28 -6.48
N VAL A 306 -2.99 3.27 -5.95
CA VAL A 306 -3.18 1.98 -6.64
C VAL A 306 -3.90 2.19 -7.96
N SER A 307 -4.97 3.01 -7.98
CA SER A 307 -5.72 3.27 -9.20
C SER A 307 -4.86 3.94 -10.28
N ILE A 308 -4.02 4.89 -9.92
CA ILE A 308 -3.15 5.60 -10.85
C ILE A 308 -2.03 4.69 -11.37
N LEU A 309 -1.28 4.05 -10.47
CA LEU A 309 -0.05 3.34 -10.84
C LEU A 309 -0.29 1.93 -11.38
N SER A 310 -1.40 1.29 -11.00
CA SER A 310 -1.77 -0.06 -11.42
C SER A 310 -3.00 -0.12 -12.34
N GLY A 311 -3.66 1.01 -12.61
CA GLY A 311 -4.89 1.03 -13.41
C GLY A 311 -6.00 0.17 -12.80
N TYR A 312 -5.98 -0.04 -11.48
CA TYR A 312 -6.89 -0.95 -10.80
C TYR A 312 -7.98 -0.18 -10.04
N PRO A 313 -9.23 -0.66 -10.04
CA PRO A 313 -10.32 0.05 -9.36
C PRO A 313 -10.11 0.16 -7.85
N SER A 314 -10.72 1.15 -7.24
CA SER A 314 -10.88 1.21 -5.79
C SER A 314 -12.13 0.45 -5.34
N PHE A 315 -12.26 0.18 -4.04
CA PHE A 315 -13.37 -0.57 -3.45
C PHE A 315 -13.94 0.17 -2.24
N PRO A 316 -15.24 0.02 -1.95
CA PRO A 316 -15.78 0.40 -0.65
C PRO A 316 -15.07 -0.36 0.46
N LYS A 317 -14.81 0.26 1.61
CA LYS A 317 -14.20 -0.33 2.83
C LYS A 317 -12.79 -0.93 2.66
N ILE A 318 -12.43 -1.47 1.50
CA ILE A 318 -11.18 -2.20 1.25
C ILE A 318 -10.11 -1.30 0.63
N SER A 319 -8.88 -1.42 1.10
CA SER A 319 -7.68 -0.87 0.46
C SER A 319 -6.78 -2.00 0.00
N VAL A 320 -6.63 -2.14 -1.32
CA VAL A 320 -5.80 -3.20 -1.92
C VAL A 320 -4.32 -3.00 -1.59
N MET A 321 -3.87 -1.76 -1.39
CA MET A 321 -2.50 -1.44 -0.94
C MET A 321 -2.15 -2.12 0.39
N LYS A 322 -3.14 -2.28 1.29
CA LYS A 322 -2.96 -2.93 2.59
C LYS A 322 -2.93 -4.47 2.55
N MET A 323 -3.07 -5.03 1.35
CA MET A 323 -3.11 -6.48 1.09
C MET A 323 -1.93 -6.88 0.18
N PRO A 324 -0.71 -7.04 0.73
CA PRO A 324 0.51 -7.28 -0.07
C PRO A 324 0.42 -8.49 -0.99
N GLU A 325 -0.25 -9.57 -0.55
CA GLU A 325 -0.47 -10.80 -1.32
C GLU A 325 -1.30 -10.56 -2.58
N LYS A 326 -2.25 -9.61 -2.54
CA LYS A 326 -3.10 -9.25 -3.68
C LYS A 326 -2.49 -8.11 -4.50
N SER A 327 -2.00 -7.07 -3.85
CA SER A 327 -1.47 -5.89 -4.54
C SER A 327 -0.24 -6.21 -5.42
N ARG A 328 0.57 -7.20 -5.04
CA ARG A 328 1.71 -7.68 -5.85
C ARG A 328 1.32 -8.38 -7.16
N THR A 329 0.07 -8.86 -7.27
CA THR A 329 -0.44 -9.50 -8.50
C THR A 329 -0.97 -8.51 -9.52
N LEU A 330 -1.05 -7.23 -9.14
CA LEU A 330 -1.53 -6.19 -10.03
C LEU A 330 -0.51 -5.87 -11.13
N PRO A 331 -0.99 -5.57 -12.34
CA PRO A 331 -0.14 -4.91 -13.33
C PRO A 331 0.26 -3.54 -12.81
N SER A 332 1.36 -2.98 -13.33
CA SER A 332 1.74 -1.62 -13.03
C SER A 332 2.49 -0.95 -14.16
N ILE A 333 2.42 0.38 -14.20
CA ILE A 333 3.20 1.19 -15.14
C ILE A 333 4.68 0.91 -14.95
N ALA A 334 5.15 0.81 -13.70
CA ALA A 334 6.57 0.59 -13.41
C ALA A 334 7.07 -0.78 -13.91
N LEU A 335 6.34 -1.88 -13.67
CA LEU A 335 6.67 -3.20 -14.20
C LEU A 335 6.69 -3.23 -15.73
N SER A 336 5.74 -2.54 -16.37
CA SER A 336 5.65 -2.46 -17.83
C SER A 336 6.85 -1.72 -18.42
N LEU A 337 7.30 -0.63 -17.80
CA LEU A 337 8.46 0.14 -18.23
C LEU A 337 9.78 -0.55 -17.88
N GLN A 338 9.89 -1.25 -16.74
CA GLN A 338 11.06 -2.06 -16.41
C GLN A 338 11.34 -3.14 -17.49
N LYS A 339 10.30 -3.80 -18.00
CA LYS A 339 10.43 -4.77 -19.11
C LYS A 339 11.00 -4.13 -20.39
N ARG A 340 10.98 -2.80 -20.48
CA ARG A 340 11.57 -1.99 -21.57
C ARG A 340 12.92 -1.37 -21.20
N GLY A 341 13.50 -1.77 -20.06
CA GLY A 341 14.80 -1.31 -19.60
C GLY A 341 14.79 0.06 -18.91
N TYR A 342 13.62 0.53 -18.42
CA TYR A 342 13.57 1.74 -17.59
C TYR A 342 14.07 1.43 -16.18
N GLN A 343 14.84 2.34 -15.63
CA GLN A 343 15.14 2.38 -14.20
C GLN A 343 14.00 3.11 -13.50
N THR A 344 13.51 2.55 -12.38
CA THR A 344 12.32 3.06 -11.69
C THR A 344 12.69 3.56 -10.30
N SER A 345 12.29 4.77 -9.97
CA SER A 345 12.42 5.32 -8.62
C SER A 345 11.13 6.02 -8.17
N TYR A 346 10.85 5.98 -6.87
CA TYR A 346 9.70 6.65 -6.27
C TYR A 346 10.13 7.46 -5.06
N LEU A 347 9.68 8.72 -5.00
CA LEU A 347 9.95 9.63 -3.91
C LEU A 347 8.65 9.94 -3.17
N TYR A 348 8.68 9.86 -1.84
CA TYR A 348 7.60 10.25 -0.96
C TYR A 348 8.17 10.91 0.30
N GLY A 349 7.82 12.16 0.57
CA GLY A 349 8.35 12.92 1.72
C GLY A 349 7.89 12.44 3.09
N GLY A 350 6.92 11.54 3.18
CA GLY A 350 6.35 10.99 4.40
C GLY A 350 6.90 9.61 4.78
N ASP A 351 6.25 9.01 5.79
CA ASP A 351 6.52 7.62 6.21
C ASP A 351 5.97 6.63 5.16
N ILE A 352 6.87 6.08 4.36
CA ILE A 352 6.52 5.17 3.25
C ILE A 352 5.95 3.82 3.74
N ASN A 353 6.03 3.52 5.04
CA ASN A 353 5.42 2.32 5.61
C ASN A 353 3.94 2.52 5.92
N PHE A 354 3.47 3.78 5.93
CA PHE A 354 2.07 4.10 6.12
C PHE A 354 1.21 3.37 5.07
N THR A 355 0.12 2.74 5.50
CA THR A 355 -0.82 1.96 4.66
C THR A 355 -0.20 0.84 3.81
N ASN A 356 0.98 0.32 4.15
CA ASN A 356 1.76 -0.66 3.37
C ASN A 356 2.26 -0.14 2.00
N MET A 357 2.41 1.18 1.83
CA MET A 357 2.85 1.78 0.57
C MET A 357 4.19 1.21 0.10
N ARG A 358 5.17 0.99 1.01
CA ARG A 358 6.46 0.37 0.70
C ARG A 358 6.31 -0.97 0.00
N SER A 359 5.51 -1.89 0.56
CA SER A 359 5.33 -3.23 -0.02
C SER A 359 4.64 -3.18 -1.38
N TYR A 360 3.66 -2.27 -1.54
CA TYR A 360 2.99 -2.05 -2.81
C TYR A 360 3.96 -1.55 -3.88
N LEU A 361 4.72 -0.50 -3.60
CA LEU A 361 5.67 0.06 -4.56
C LEU A 361 6.74 -0.95 -4.97
N ILE A 362 7.35 -1.66 -4.01
CA ILE A 362 8.34 -2.69 -4.31
C ILE A 362 7.72 -3.82 -5.12
N GLY A 363 6.55 -4.34 -4.70
CA GLY A 363 5.86 -5.43 -5.37
C GLY A 363 5.39 -5.09 -6.78
N THR A 364 5.21 -3.81 -7.08
CA THR A 364 4.77 -3.30 -8.39
C THR A 364 5.90 -2.68 -9.22
N GLY A 365 7.17 -2.93 -8.86
CA GLY A 365 8.31 -2.66 -9.75
C GLY A 365 9.03 -1.34 -9.55
N TRP A 366 8.86 -0.65 -8.43
CA TRP A 366 9.67 0.50 -8.08
C TRP A 366 10.97 0.05 -7.40
N SER A 367 12.09 0.11 -8.13
CA SER A 367 13.37 -0.47 -7.70
C SER A 367 14.08 0.35 -6.64
N ARG A 368 13.88 1.67 -6.65
CA ARG A 368 14.46 2.59 -5.69
C ARG A 368 13.36 3.42 -5.04
N LEU A 369 13.35 3.43 -3.72
CA LEU A 369 12.44 4.24 -2.93
C LEU A 369 13.24 5.27 -2.15
N THR A 370 12.79 6.52 -2.19
CA THR A 370 13.28 7.61 -1.34
C THR A 370 12.13 8.07 -0.46
N SER A 371 12.32 8.05 0.85
CA SER A 371 11.30 8.37 1.84
C SER A 371 11.82 9.39 2.85
N MET A 372 10.98 9.79 3.79
CA MET A 372 11.35 10.68 4.89
C MET A 372 12.68 10.27 5.56
N ASP A 373 12.95 8.95 5.66
CA ASP A 373 14.16 8.43 6.33
C ASP A 373 15.46 8.76 5.60
N ASP A 374 15.41 9.10 4.34
CA ASP A 374 16.58 9.46 3.52
C ASP A 374 16.98 10.94 3.65
N PHE A 375 16.18 11.75 4.36
CA PHE A 375 16.44 13.17 4.59
C PHE A 375 17.11 13.42 5.95
N THR A 376 17.67 14.61 6.16
CA THR A 376 18.25 15.01 7.44
C THR A 376 17.18 15.14 8.52
N LEU A 377 17.57 15.03 9.80
CA LEU A 377 16.63 15.18 10.91
C LEU A 377 15.87 16.52 10.91
N GLU A 378 16.51 17.59 10.46
CA GLU A 378 15.87 18.91 10.34
C GLU A 378 14.82 18.93 9.22
N GLN A 379 15.09 18.24 8.10
CA GLN A 379 14.17 18.17 6.97
C GLN A 379 12.96 17.28 7.24
N ARG A 380 13.13 16.19 8.01
CA ARG A 380 12.04 15.23 8.33
C ARG A 380 10.87 15.85 9.06
N HIS A 381 11.09 16.91 9.81
CA HIS A 381 10.09 17.57 10.65
C HIS A 381 9.72 18.96 10.15
N THR A 382 9.83 19.19 8.84
CA THR A 382 9.42 20.46 8.23
C THR A 382 7.91 20.59 8.03
N SER A 383 7.19 19.45 8.05
CA SER A 383 5.74 19.38 8.21
C SER A 383 5.38 18.26 9.20
N GLN A 384 4.12 18.20 9.62
CA GLN A 384 3.66 17.17 10.55
C GLN A 384 3.78 15.76 9.97
N TRP A 385 3.60 15.60 8.67
CA TRP A 385 3.65 14.31 7.97
C TRP A 385 5.03 13.94 7.43
N GLY A 386 6.01 14.85 7.52
CA GLY A 386 7.37 14.59 7.04
C GLY A 386 8.02 15.79 6.38
N VAL A 387 8.59 15.59 5.20
CA VAL A 387 9.37 16.56 4.44
C VAL A 387 8.47 17.37 3.50
N ARG A 388 8.54 18.70 3.60
CA ARG A 388 7.74 19.61 2.75
C ARG A 388 8.10 19.53 1.27
N ASP A 389 7.13 19.94 0.45
CA ASP A 389 7.22 19.82 -1.01
C ASP A 389 8.32 20.67 -1.65
N ASP A 390 8.69 21.82 -1.07
CA ASP A 390 9.82 22.62 -1.58
C ASP A 390 11.16 21.84 -1.53
N ILE A 391 11.34 21.04 -0.48
CA ILE A 391 12.54 20.22 -0.28
C ILE A 391 12.50 18.98 -1.18
N THR A 392 11.35 18.29 -1.22
CA THR A 392 11.21 17.06 -2.00
C THR A 392 11.23 17.33 -3.51
N PHE A 393 10.64 18.43 -4.00
CA PHE A 393 10.79 18.86 -5.39
C PHE A 393 12.24 19.21 -5.75
N ASN A 394 12.99 19.83 -4.83
CA ASN A 394 14.41 20.07 -5.06
C ASN A 394 15.21 18.77 -5.16
N THR A 395 14.94 17.81 -4.27
CA THR A 395 15.57 16.47 -4.30
C THR A 395 15.25 15.74 -5.60
N LEU A 396 13.99 15.79 -6.05
CA LEU A 396 13.56 15.20 -7.31
C LEU A 396 14.26 15.84 -8.51
N TYR A 397 14.38 17.19 -8.51
CA TYR A 397 15.09 17.92 -9.55
C TYR A 397 16.56 17.48 -9.64
N GLU A 398 17.25 17.41 -8.51
CA GLU A 398 18.65 16.96 -8.45
C GLU A 398 18.80 15.50 -8.95
N GLU A 399 17.88 14.63 -8.60
CA GLU A 399 17.87 13.24 -9.07
C GLU A 399 17.69 13.17 -10.59
N ILE A 400 16.72 13.88 -11.16
CA ILE A 400 16.48 13.91 -12.61
C ILE A 400 17.72 14.42 -13.36
N VAL A 401 18.31 15.52 -12.92
CA VAL A 401 19.52 16.10 -13.54
C VAL A 401 20.71 15.13 -13.42
N LYS A 402 20.90 14.51 -12.27
CA LYS A 402 22.01 13.55 -12.04
C LYS A 402 21.85 12.26 -12.87
N CYS A 403 20.63 11.74 -12.97
CA CYS A 403 20.34 10.55 -13.78
C CYS A 403 20.55 10.82 -15.28
N ALA A 404 20.26 12.03 -15.72
CA ALA A 404 20.48 12.44 -17.09
C ALA A 404 21.96 12.42 -17.49
N LEU A 405 22.86 12.87 -16.61
CA LEU A 405 24.31 12.79 -16.85
C LEU A 405 24.80 11.34 -17.03
N ARG A 406 24.14 10.39 -16.36
CA ARG A 406 24.41 8.95 -16.52
C ARG A 406 23.78 8.35 -17.77
N SER A 407 22.62 8.86 -18.19
CA SER A 407 21.91 8.33 -19.37
C SER A 407 22.67 8.62 -20.67
N ASP A 408 23.45 9.67 -20.73
CA ASP A 408 24.29 10.00 -21.89
C ASP A 408 25.43 8.98 -22.06
N GLU A 409 25.87 8.35 -20.98
CA GLU A 409 26.92 7.31 -21.00
C GLU A 409 26.33 5.92 -21.30
N ASP A 410 25.15 5.56 -20.72
CA ASP A 410 24.58 4.22 -20.77
C ASP A 410 23.30 4.08 -21.65
N GLY A 411 22.76 5.18 -22.20
CA GLY A 411 21.52 5.20 -22.99
C GLY A 411 20.26 4.80 -22.19
N GLY A 412 20.34 4.80 -20.85
CA GLY A 412 19.27 4.40 -19.94
C GLY A 412 18.05 5.30 -20.00
N LYS A 413 16.88 4.75 -19.72
CA LYS A 413 15.61 5.48 -19.56
C LYS A 413 15.12 5.40 -18.12
N TYR A 414 14.40 6.41 -17.69
CA TYR A 414 13.98 6.55 -16.30
C TYR A 414 12.46 6.73 -16.20
N LEU A 415 11.90 6.10 -15.16
CA LEU A 415 10.58 6.38 -14.65
C LEU A 415 10.73 6.87 -13.21
N TRP A 416 10.30 8.10 -12.95
CA TRP A 416 10.17 8.65 -11.61
C TRP A 416 8.71 8.71 -11.21
N GLY A 417 8.41 8.31 -9.98
CA GLY A 417 7.14 8.55 -9.31
C GLY A 417 7.38 9.51 -8.15
N TYR A 418 6.44 10.39 -7.90
CA TYR A 418 6.51 11.31 -6.77
C TYR A 418 5.10 11.60 -6.24
N SER A 419 4.91 11.51 -4.93
CA SER A 419 3.71 11.99 -4.25
C SER A 419 4.04 13.22 -3.41
N THR A 420 3.30 14.31 -3.62
CA THR A 420 3.38 15.51 -2.80
C THR A 420 2.75 15.27 -1.43
N LEU A 421 2.98 16.15 -0.47
CA LEU A 421 2.57 15.95 0.91
C LEU A 421 2.01 17.21 1.59
N SER A 422 2.48 18.40 1.21
CA SER A 422 2.22 19.63 1.96
C SER A 422 0.78 20.10 1.95
N SER A 423 -0.04 19.61 1.00
CA SER A 423 -1.48 19.87 0.95
C SER A 423 -2.33 18.93 1.81
N HIS A 424 -1.69 18.01 2.57
CA HIS A 424 -2.36 17.14 3.53
C HIS A 424 -2.71 17.89 4.83
N GLU A 425 -3.83 17.52 5.47
CA GLU A 425 -4.17 18.00 6.83
C GLU A 425 -3.02 17.74 7.81
N PRO A 426 -2.63 18.67 8.68
CA PRO A 426 -3.30 19.91 9.09
C PRO A 426 -2.94 21.15 8.28
N TRP A 427 -2.45 21.05 7.04
CA TRP A 427 -2.15 22.14 6.11
C TRP A 427 -1.08 23.11 6.63
N ASP A 428 -0.09 22.59 7.35
CA ASP A 428 1.00 23.37 7.91
C ASP A 428 2.09 23.65 6.86
N VAL A 429 1.96 24.82 6.22
CA VAL A 429 2.90 25.30 5.20
C VAL A 429 3.48 26.67 5.59
N PRO A 430 4.68 27.03 5.12
CA PRO A 430 5.30 28.31 5.43
C PRO A 430 4.60 29.50 4.76
N GLN A 431 3.86 29.27 3.68
CA GLN A 431 3.11 30.31 2.97
C GLN A 431 1.82 30.63 3.72
N LYS A 432 1.61 31.91 4.06
CA LYS A 432 0.40 32.41 4.75
C LYS A 432 -0.03 33.71 4.10
N THR A 433 -0.40 33.64 2.81
CA THR A 433 -0.79 34.79 1.98
C THR A 433 -2.30 34.93 1.82
N LEU A 434 -3.03 33.87 2.16
CA LEU A 434 -4.50 33.79 2.14
C LEU A 434 -5.03 33.65 3.56
N ASP A 435 -6.30 34.00 3.78
CA ASP A 435 -6.93 33.92 5.10
C ASP A 435 -7.23 32.47 5.55
N ASP A 436 -7.33 31.53 4.60
CA ASP A 436 -7.70 30.15 4.82
C ASP A 436 -6.44 29.25 4.76
N GLU A 437 -6.26 28.39 5.78
CA GLU A 437 -5.07 27.51 5.89
C GLU A 437 -5.05 26.44 4.80
N VAL A 438 -6.21 25.91 4.42
CA VAL A 438 -6.33 24.93 3.35
C VAL A 438 -5.93 25.55 2.01
N GLU A 439 -6.45 26.73 1.69
CA GLU A 439 -6.12 27.44 0.47
C GLU A 439 -4.62 27.82 0.40
N ASN A 440 -4.02 28.18 1.54
CA ASN A 440 -2.57 28.42 1.61
C ASN A 440 -1.77 27.16 1.25
N ALA A 441 -2.20 25.99 1.70
CA ALA A 441 -1.49 24.73 1.42
C ALA A 441 -1.53 24.38 -0.08
N PHE A 442 -2.67 24.56 -0.75
CA PHE A 442 -2.77 24.33 -2.20
C PHE A 442 -2.05 25.42 -3.01
N ALA A 443 -2.09 26.67 -2.60
CA ALA A 443 -1.30 27.74 -3.23
C ALA A 443 0.22 27.51 -3.08
N TYR A 444 0.65 26.99 -1.93
CA TYR A 444 2.03 26.58 -1.71
C TYR A 444 2.47 25.44 -2.62
N LEU A 445 1.64 24.39 -2.73
CA LEU A 445 1.86 23.28 -3.65
C LEU A 445 1.99 23.78 -5.10
N ASP A 446 1.09 24.68 -5.52
CA ASP A 446 1.08 25.26 -6.87
C ASP A 446 2.39 26.00 -7.17
N ASN A 447 2.89 26.80 -6.22
CA ASN A 447 4.16 27.51 -6.34
C ASN A 447 5.35 26.53 -6.42
N CYS A 448 5.42 25.53 -5.54
CA CYS A 448 6.50 24.54 -5.55
C CYS A 448 6.55 23.77 -6.88
N LEU A 449 5.38 23.34 -7.36
CA LEU A 449 5.24 22.65 -8.64
C LEU A 449 5.69 23.52 -9.80
N TYR A 450 5.25 24.79 -9.85
CA TYR A 450 5.59 25.69 -10.94
C TYR A 450 7.08 26.01 -11.00
N ASP A 451 7.70 26.29 -9.85
CA ASP A 451 9.14 26.53 -9.76
C ASP A 451 9.94 25.31 -10.23
N PHE A 452 9.52 24.12 -9.84
CA PHE A 452 10.13 22.86 -10.29
C PHE A 452 10.03 22.71 -11.82
N ILE A 453 8.85 22.92 -12.41
CA ILE A 453 8.64 22.85 -13.87
C ILE A 453 9.48 23.90 -14.60
N CYS A 454 9.51 25.13 -14.10
CA CYS A 454 10.32 26.21 -14.70
C CYS A 454 11.82 25.88 -14.70
N ARG A 455 12.33 25.27 -13.63
CA ARG A 455 13.73 24.82 -13.55
C ARG A 455 14.01 23.67 -14.53
N LEU A 456 13.12 22.68 -14.63
CA LEU A 456 13.28 21.57 -15.57
C LEU A 456 13.28 22.02 -17.03
N ARG A 457 12.48 23.02 -17.39
CA ARG A 457 12.45 23.62 -18.74
C ARG A 457 13.80 24.20 -19.19
N GLN A 458 14.65 24.56 -18.24
CA GLN A 458 15.98 25.11 -18.53
C GLN A 458 17.04 24.01 -18.72
N THR A 459 16.66 22.73 -18.57
CA THR A 459 17.57 21.60 -18.69
C THR A 459 17.41 20.89 -20.05
N PRO A 460 18.47 20.30 -20.60
CA PRO A 460 18.38 19.50 -21.84
C PRO A 460 17.41 18.30 -21.70
N GLN A 461 17.19 17.81 -20.48
CA GLN A 461 16.31 16.67 -20.19
C GLN A 461 14.86 16.95 -20.54
N TRP A 462 14.46 18.21 -20.50
CA TRP A 462 13.10 18.64 -20.84
C TRP A 462 12.63 18.15 -22.21
N GLU A 463 13.50 18.17 -23.22
CA GLU A 463 13.14 17.80 -24.61
C GLU A 463 12.59 16.38 -24.74
N ASN A 464 13.09 15.43 -23.92
CA ASN A 464 12.66 14.03 -23.95
C ASN A 464 11.98 13.61 -22.64
N LEU A 465 11.39 14.54 -21.91
CA LEU A 465 10.68 14.30 -20.67
C LEU A 465 9.16 14.37 -20.88
N LEU A 466 8.45 13.34 -20.41
CA LEU A 466 7.00 13.35 -20.23
C LEU A 466 6.71 13.48 -18.74
N ILE A 467 6.01 14.53 -18.35
CA ILE A 467 5.52 14.74 -16.98
C ILE A 467 4.01 14.49 -17.00
N VAL A 468 3.55 13.57 -16.16
CA VAL A 468 2.14 13.28 -15.93
C VAL A 468 1.78 13.75 -14.54
N LEU A 469 0.86 14.72 -14.45
CA LEU A 469 0.35 15.25 -13.19
C LEU A 469 -1.09 14.77 -13.00
N THR A 470 -1.41 14.25 -11.82
CA THR A 470 -2.81 14.00 -11.41
C THR A 470 -2.91 14.07 -9.90
N ALA A 471 -4.09 14.41 -9.35
CA ALA A 471 -4.28 14.29 -7.91
C ALA A 471 -4.65 12.84 -7.55
N ASP A 472 -4.34 12.41 -6.33
CA ASP A 472 -4.72 11.08 -5.83
C ASP A 472 -6.20 11.01 -5.45
N HIS A 473 -6.78 12.09 -4.91
CA HIS A 473 -8.22 12.27 -4.66
C HIS A 473 -8.60 13.75 -4.50
N GLY A 474 -9.89 14.02 -4.37
CA GLY A 474 -10.41 15.30 -3.89
C GLY A 474 -10.88 15.20 -2.43
N ILE A 475 -11.06 16.33 -1.77
CA ILE A 475 -11.49 16.41 -0.36
C ILE A 475 -12.84 17.13 -0.21
N VAL A 476 -13.47 16.96 0.95
CA VAL A 476 -14.57 17.81 1.40
C VAL A 476 -14.01 19.17 1.81
N TYR A 477 -14.52 20.23 1.25
CA TYR A 477 -14.05 21.58 1.55
C TYR A 477 -15.14 22.63 1.28
N LYS A 478 -15.40 23.50 2.25
CA LYS A 478 -16.47 24.52 2.21
C LYS A 478 -17.81 23.89 1.81
N ASP A 479 -18.44 24.40 0.76
CA ASP A 479 -19.76 23.95 0.29
C ASP A 479 -19.70 22.67 -0.57
N ILE A 480 -18.51 22.13 -0.84
CA ILE A 480 -18.31 20.92 -1.65
C ILE A 480 -18.11 19.72 -0.74
N ASP A 481 -19.10 18.84 -0.70
CA ASP A 481 -19.13 17.63 0.12
C ASP A 481 -19.51 16.37 -0.68
N ASN A 482 -19.84 15.28 0.01
CA ASN A 482 -20.24 14.01 -0.59
C ASN A 482 -21.57 14.06 -1.36
N THR A 483 -22.36 15.11 -1.20
CA THR A 483 -23.61 15.32 -1.97
C THR A 483 -23.35 15.95 -3.33
N GLN A 484 -22.12 16.41 -3.58
CA GLN A 484 -21.67 17.02 -4.83
C GLN A 484 -20.49 16.25 -5.45
N PRO A 485 -20.69 14.97 -5.78
CA PRO A 485 -19.59 14.10 -6.22
C PRO A 485 -18.92 14.56 -7.53
N LEU A 486 -19.64 15.25 -8.42
CA LEU A 486 -19.05 15.81 -9.65
C LEU A 486 -17.96 16.85 -9.35
N GLN A 487 -18.16 17.68 -8.34
CA GLN A 487 -17.19 18.70 -7.95
C GLN A 487 -16.09 18.10 -7.08
N LYS A 488 -16.47 17.31 -6.06
CA LYS A 488 -15.54 16.73 -5.11
C LYS A 488 -14.54 15.77 -5.74
N ASN A 489 -15.00 14.91 -6.66
CA ASN A 489 -14.17 13.88 -7.26
C ASN A 489 -13.45 14.34 -8.53
N HIS A 490 -13.70 15.56 -8.99
CA HIS A 490 -13.03 16.12 -10.16
C HIS A 490 -11.58 16.43 -9.83
N VAL A 491 -10.64 15.82 -10.56
CA VAL A 491 -9.19 15.94 -10.32
C VAL A 491 -8.47 16.37 -11.60
N PRO A 492 -7.37 17.14 -11.49
CA PRO A 492 -6.54 17.42 -12.64
C PRO A 492 -5.88 16.15 -13.17
N MET A 493 -5.80 16.04 -14.49
CA MET A 493 -4.88 15.16 -15.19
C MET A 493 -4.26 15.96 -16.33
N LEU A 494 -2.94 16.10 -16.30
CA LEU A 494 -2.19 16.96 -17.21
C LEU A 494 -0.89 16.29 -17.63
N TRP A 495 -0.61 16.28 -18.93
CA TRP A 495 0.65 15.79 -19.50
C TRP A 495 1.45 16.95 -20.04
N LEU A 496 2.70 17.10 -19.62
CA LEU A 496 3.61 18.17 -19.93
C LEU A 496 4.99 17.64 -20.37
N GLY A 497 5.84 18.52 -20.84
CA GLY A 497 7.24 18.23 -21.17
C GLY A 497 7.49 18.27 -22.67
N GLY A 498 8.74 18.28 -23.06
CA GLY A 498 9.13 18.35 -24.48
C GLY A 498 8.76 17.11 -25.29
N ALA A 499 8.46 15.99 -24.62
CA ALA A 499 7.93 14.80 -25.27
C ALA A 499 6.46 14.95 -25.73
N VAL A 500 5.73 15.94 -25.23
CA VAL A 500 4.36 16.25 -25.67
C VAL A 500 4.39 17.01 -26.99
N ARG A 501 3.58 16.58 -27.96
CA ARG A 501 3.59 17.13 -29.34
C ARG A 501 3.02 18.54 -29.39
N GLU A 502 1.83 18.72 -28.83
CA GLU A 502 1.11 20.00 -28.83
C GLU A 502 0.08 20.05 -27.70
N PRO A 503 -0.26 21.24 -27.19
CA PRO A 503 -1.34 21.40 -26.23
C PRO A 503 -2.68 20.90 -26.76
N ARG A 504 -3.44 20.19 -25.92
CA ARG A 504 -4.74 19.65 -26.30
C ARG A 504 -5.66 19.46 -25.10
N VAL A 505 -6.96 19.58 -25.30
CA VAL A 505 -7.97 19.24 -24.28
C VAL A 505 -8.68 17.94 -24.68
N VAL A 506 -8.62 16.94 -23.79
CA VAL A 506 -9.36 15.68 -23.88
C VAL A 506 -10.58 15.80 -22.98
N SER A 507 -11.79 15.82 -23.55
CA SER A 507 -13.05 16.10 -22.85
C SER A 507 -13.93 14.88 -22.62
N ARG A 508 -13.36 13.66 -22.67
CA ARG A 508 -14.05 12.41 -22.37
C ARG A 508 -14.09 12.18 -20.84
N PHE A 509 -15.20 11.66 -20.31
CA PHE A 509 -15.24 11.18 -18.94
C PHE A 509 -14.24 10.05 -18.77
N CYS A 510 -13.39 10.13 -17.76
CA CYS A 510 -12.40 9.10 -17.45
C CYS A 510 -12.08 9.08 -15.95
N ASN A 511 -11.47 8.01 -15.51
CA ASN A 511 -10.91 7.88 -14.18
C ASN A 511 -9.38 8.06 -14.18
N GLN A 512 -8.81 8.27 -13.00
CA GLN A 512 -7.36 8.17 -12.77
C GLN A 512 -6.80 6.81 -13.17
N SER A 513 -7.56 5.73 -12.95
CA SER A 513 -7.19 4.36 -13.32
C SER A 513 -7.02 4.18 -14.83
N ASP A 514 -7.62 5.04 -15.66
CA ASP A 514 -7.47 5.00 -17.11
C ASP A 514 -6.10 5.54 -17.58
N LEU A 515 -5.34 6.19 -16.68
CA LEU A 515 -3.99 6.68 -16.97
C LEU A 515 -3.08 5.55 -17.44
N ALA A 516 -3.10 4.39 -16.79
CA ALA A 516 -2.14 3.32 -17.10
C ALA A 516 -2.27 2.82 -18.53
N ALA A 517 -3.46 2.44 -18.99
CA ALA A 517 -3.69 2.00 -20.36
C ALA A 517 -3.45 3.14 -21.38
N THR A 518 -3.89 4.37 -21.07
CA THR A 518 -3.68 5.53 -21.94
C THR A 518 -2.19 5.84 -22.13
N LEU A 519 -1.41 5.84 -21.05
CA LEU A 519 0.03 6.08 -21.10
C LEU A 519 0.74 4.98 -21.89
N LEU A 520 0.46 3.71 -21.56
CA LEU A 520 1.08 2.57 -22.24
C LEU A 520 0.69 2.52 -23.73
N GLY A 521 -0.55 2.85 -24.06
CA GLY A 521 -0.99 3.00 -25.45
C GLY A 521 -0.18 4.05 -26.22
N GLN A 522 0.06 5.23 -25.63
CA GLN A 522 0.90 6.29 -26.22
C GLN A 522 2.38 5.88 -26.35
N LEU A 523 2.88 5.04 -25.44
CA LEU A 523 4.22 4.47 -25.51
C LEU A 523 4.32 3.23 -26.43
N GLN A 524 3.22 2.83 -27.07
CA GLN A 524 3.11 1.63 -27.90
C GLN A 524 3.50 0.34 -27.14
N LEU A 525 3.08 0.25 -25.88
CA LEU A 525 3.32 -0.90 -25.00
C LEU A 525 2.04 -1.72 -24.82
N PRO A 526 2.16 -3.06 -24.69
CA PRO A 526 1.03 -3.91 -24.33
C PRO A 526 0.46 -3.51 -22.97
N HIS A 527 -0.86 -3.45 -22.88
CA HIS A 527 -1.58 -3.14 -21.64
C HIS A 527 -2.81 -4.04 -21.42
N ALA A 528 -2.86 -5.18 -22.08
CA ALA A 528 -3.96 -6.15 -21.93
C ALA A 528 -4.12 -6.68 -20.49
N ASP A 529 -3.05 -6.70 -19.71
CA ASP A 529 -3.08 -7.09 -18.30
C ASP A 529 -3.82 -6.09 -17.40
N PHE A 530 -4.00 -4.85 -17.87
CA PHE A 530 -4.71 -3.79 -17.15
C PHE A 530 -6.22 -3.86 -17.41
N THR A 531 -6.86 -4.94 -16.99
CA THR A 531 -8.25 -5.30 -17.30
C THR A 531 -9.28 -4.17 -17.05
N PHE A 532 -9.03 -3.32 -16.05
CA PHE A 532 -9.94 -2.24 -15.65
C PHE A 532 -9.43 -0.83 -15.98
N SER A 533 -8.31 -0.72 -16.65
CA SER A 533 -7.78 0.55 -17.18
C SER A 533 -8.09 0.65 -18.65
N ARG A 534 -8.60 1.79 -19.09
CA ARG A 534 -9.06 2.01 -20.46
C ARG A 534 -8.19 3.04 -21.16
N ASP A 535 -7.80 2.80 -22.40
CA ASP A 535 -7.13 3.82 -23.20
C ASP A 535 -8.15 4.88 -23.67
N VAL A 536 -8.16 6.02 -22.98
CA VAL A 536 -9.11 7.13 -23.23
C VAL A 536 -9.01 7.68 -24.66
N LEU A 537 -7.86 7.51 -25.31
CA LEU A 537 -7.59 8.01 -26.66
C LEU A 537 -7.91 7.00 -27.74
N SER A 538 -8.14 5.74 -27.37
CA SER A 538 -8.49 4.68 -28.32
C SER A 538 -9.86 4.90 -28.97
N ALA A 539 -10.00 4.45 -30.21
CA ALA A 539 -11.29 4.35 -30.88
C ALA A 539 -12.24 3.35 -30.19
N THR A 540 -11.69 2.39 -29.42
CA THR A 540 -12.47 1.42 -28.65
C THR A 540 -13.07 1.99 -27.36
N TYR A 541 -12.70 3.21 -26.95
CA TYR A 541 -13.28 3.90 -25.79
C TYR A 541 -14.66 4.51 -26.10
N VAL A 542 -15.65 3.64 -26.25
CA VAL A 542 -17.00 4.02 -26.74
C VAL A 542 -17.98 4.35 -25.61
N HIS A 543 -17.70 3.95 -24.36
CA HIS A 543 -18.52 4.21 -23.18
C HIS A 543 -17.77 5.06 -22.13
N PRO A 544 -17.58 6.38 -22.39
CA PRO A 544 -16.90 7.27 -21.44
C PRO A 544 -17.67 7.36 -20.13
N THR A 545 -17.10 6.83 -19.06
CA THR A 545 -17.67 6.79 -17.70
C THR A 545 -16.60 7.10 -16.67
N ALA A 546 -17.02 7.55 -15.48
CA ALA A 546 -16.14 7.62 -14.31
C ALA A 546 -16.85 7.08 -13.07
N VAL A 547 -16.08 6.46 -12.19
CA VAL A 547 -16.56 5.80 -10.97
C VAL A 547 -15.73 6.25 -9.78
N ASN A 548 -16.38 6.50 -8.63
CA ASN A 548 -15.70 6.73 -7.36
C ASN A 548 -16.34 5.89 -6.26
N ASN A 549 -15.52 5.28 -5.40
CA ASN A 549 -15.98 4.50 -4.27
C ASN A 549 -15.78 5.27 -2.96
N TYR A 550 -16.86 5.35 -2.16
CA TYR A 550 -16.88 5.84 -0.80
C TYR A 550 -16.77 4.69 0.22
N SER A 551 -17.11 4.95 1.49
CA SER A 551 -17.02 3.92 2.55
C SER A 551 -17.87 2.69 2.26
N ASN A 552 -19.13 2.85 1.84
CA ASN A 552 -20.00 1.76 1.37
C ASN A 552 -20.98 2.23 0.29
N ALA A 553 -20.54 3.13 -0.57
CA ALA A 553 -21.31 3.63 -1.69
C ALA A 553 -20.44 3.75 -2.93
N GLN A 554 -21.08 3.68 -4.11
CA GLN A 554 -20.40 3.89 -5.38
C GLN A 554 -21.11 4.95 -6.19
N TRP A 555 -20.35 5.95 -6.61
CA TRP A 555 -20.77 6.97 -7.57
C TRP A 555 -20.35 6.60 -8.98
N LEU A 556 -21.23 6.86 -9.96
CA LEU A 556 -20.95 6.69 -11.38
C LEU A 556 -21.51 7.86 -12.15
N VAL A 557 -20.77 8.32 -13.17
CA VAL A 557 -21.17 9.38 -14.09
C VAL A 557 -20.86 9.01 -15.54
N ASP A 558 -21.75 9.38 -16.44
CA ASP A 558 -21.54 9.37 -17.90
C ASP A 558 -22.25 10.56 -18.58
N SER A 559 -22.35 10.54 -19.89
CA SER A 559 -23.02 11.62 -20.65
C SER A 559 -24.54 11.75 -20.39
N THR A 560 -25.19 10.75 -19.79
CA THR A 560 -26.62 10.77 -19.47
C THR A 560 -26.90 11.36 -18.08
N GLY A 561 -25.87 11.46 -17.21
CA GLY A 561 -25.97 11.99 -15.86
C GLY A 561 -25.15 11.21 -14.85
N GLN A 562 -25.58 11.24 -13.57
CA GLN A 562 -24.87 10.63 -12.47
C GLN A 562 -25.79 9.89 -11.51
N ILE A 563 -25.22 8.90 -10.81
CA ILE A 563 -25.86 8.15 -9.74
C ILE A 563 -24.89 7.90 -8.60
N LEU A 564 -25.37 7.99 -7.35
CA LEU A 564 -24.66 7.54 -6.15
C LEU A 564 -25.54 6.50 -5.46
N TYR A 565 -25.10 5.26 -5.42
CA TYR A 565 -25.79 4.15 -4.78
C TYR A 565 -25.10 3.75 -3.48
N ASP A 566 -25.87 3.75 -2.39
CA ASP A 566 -25.44 3.32 -1.07
C ASP A 566 -25.84 1.86 -0.83
N PHE A 567 -24.88 1.00 -0.52
CA PHE A 567 -25.07 -0.43 -0.32
C PHE A 567 -25.56 -0.79 1.08
N ASP A 568 -25.37 0.07 2.09
CA ASP A 568 -25.88 -0.16 3.45
C ASP A 568 -27.40 0.03 3.49
N VAL A 569 -27.90 1.12 2.92
CA VAL A 569 -29.35 1.40 2.86
C VAL A 569 -30.00 0.88 1.58
N ARG A 570 -29.23 0.38 0.62
CA ARG A 570 -29.68 -0.18 -0.66
C ARG A 570 -30.52 0.78 -1.51
N GLN A 571 -30.16 2.05 -1.48
CA GLN A 571 -30.87 3.11 -2.20
C GLN A 571 -29.90 4.06 -2.91
N SER A 572 -30.39 4.73 -3.95
CA SER A 572 -29.65 5.82 -4.60
C SER A 572 -29.90 7.11 -3.83
N SER A 573 -28.85 7.70 -3.27
CA SER A 573 -28.89 9.03 -2.65
C SER A 573 -28.84 10.16 -3.68
N ILE A 574 -28.23 9.90 -4.84
CA ILE A 574 -28.23 10.79 -6.00
C ILE A 574 -28.70 9.98 -7.21
N SER A 575 -29.65 10.51 -7.96
CA SER A 575 -30.15 9.90 -9.20
C SER A 575 -30.55 11.00 -10.17
N HIS A 576 -29.55 11.64 -10.78
CA HIS A 576 -29.72 12.72 -11.76
C HIS A 576 -29.23 12.22 -13.13
N SER A 577 -30.05 11.44 -13.81
CA SER A 577 -29.76 10.90 -15.14
C SER A 577 -31.02 10.78 -15.98
N THR A 578 -30.87 10.95 -17.28
CA THR A 578 -31.92 10.65 -18.28
C THR A 578 -32.17 9.16 -18.43
N ASP A 579 -31.25 8.30 -17.96
CA ASP A 579 -31.34 6.84 -17.97
C ASP A 579 -30.83 6.23 -16.65
N ALA A 580 -31.53 6.58 -15.57
CA ALA A 580 -31.14 6.23 -14.20
C ALA A 580 -31.11 4.71 -13.93
N GLU A 581 -32.01 3.94 -14.56
CA GLU A 581 -32.07 2.49 -14.38
C GLU A 581 -30.86 1.80 -15.02
N ARG A 582 -30.46 2.20 -16.23
CA ARG A 582 -29.24 1.68 -16.87
C ARG A 582 -28.00 2.03 -16.05
N LEU A 583 -27.88 3.29 -15.60
CA LEU A 583 -26.76 3.72 -14.77
C LEU A 583 -26.68 2.93 -13.46
N LEU A 584 -27.81 2.65 -12.80
CA LEU A 584 -27.85 1.85 -11.58
C LEU A 584 -27.38 0.41 -11.82
N ARG A 585 -27.85 -0.21 -12.91
CA ARG A 585 -27.42 -1.57 -13.28
C ARG A 585 -25.92 -1.60 -13.60
N LEU A 586 -25.44 -0.63 -14.37
CA LEU A 586 -24.02 -0.50 -14.73
C LEU A 586 -23.16 -0.28 -13.49
N ASN A 587 -23.57 0.60 -12.56
CA ASN A 587 -22.90 0.88 -11.30
C ASN A 587 -22.69 -0.41 -10.49
N LYS A 588 -23.76 -1.18 -10.30
CA LYS A 588 -23.71 -2.47 -9.58
C LYS A 588 -22.86 -3.52 -10.30
N ALA A 589 -22.97 -3.62 -11.63
CA ALA A 589 -22.20 -4.58 -12.43
C ALA A 589 -20.69 -4.29 -12.34
N ILE A 590 -20.28 -3.02 -12.41
CA ILE A 590 -18.87 -2.63 -12.25
C ILE A 590 -18.34 -3.09 -10.89
N LEU A 591 -19.05 -2.81 -9.79
CA LEU A 591 -18.58 -3.20 -8.47
C LEU A 591 -18.54 -4.72 -8.30
N GLN A 592 -19.57 -5.44 -8.78
CA GLN A 592 -19.61 -6.91 -8.71
C GLN A 592 -18.43 -7.54 -9.46
N VAL A 593 -18.18 -7.15 -10.70
CA VAL A 593 -17.10 -7.73 -11.51
C VAL A 593 -15.73 -7.39 -10.94
N THR A 594 -15.50 -6.15 -10.51
CA THR A 594 -14.23 -5.73 -9.92
C THR A 594 -13.96 -6.41 -8.57
N THR A 595 -14.99 -6.60 -7.73
CA THR A 595 -14.87 -7.35 -6.47
C THR A 595 -14.65 -8.84 -6.69
N ASN A 596 -15.23 -9.44 -7.73
CA ASN A 596 -14.96 -10.82 -8.12
C ASN A 596 -13.50 -11.01 -8.56
N ASP A 597 -12.96 -10.09 -9.35
CA ASP A 597 -11.55 -10.11 -9.73
C ASP A 597 -10.65 -10.02 -8.48
N LEU A 598 -10.91 -9.06 -7.57
CA LEU A 598 -10.15 -8.92 -6.34
C LEU A 598 -10.21 -10.19 -5.47
N LYS A 599 -11.36 -10.86 -5.40
CA LYS A 599 -11.51 -12.10 -4.65
C LYS A 599 -10.64 -13.21 -5.21
N ASN A 600 -10.53 -13.29 -6.53
CA ASN A 600 -9.82 -14.36 -7.25
C ASN A 600 -8.30 -14.13 -7.38
N ARG A 601 -7.83 -12.92 -7.10
CA ARG A 601 -6.40 -12.62 -6.97
C ARG A 601 -5.87 -13.16 -5.65
#